data_01e99bc242fba0fae2e5877735258cc1
#
_entry.id   01e99bc242fba0fae2e5877735258cc1
#
_cell.length_a   1.000
_cell.length_b   1.000
_cell.length_c   1.000
_cell.angle_alpha   90.00
_cell.angle_beta   90.00
_cell.angle_gamma   90.00
#
_symmetry.space_group_name_H-M   'P 1'
#
loop_
_entity.id
_entity.type
_entity.pdbx_description
1 polymer ?
#
loop_
_entity_poly.entity_id
_entity_poly.type
_entity_poly.pdbx_seq_one_letter_code
_entity_poly.pdbx_strand_id
1 'polypeptide(L)'
;MQKVYFDSAATTQLRSEVIEKMTTVLREDYXNPSSTHGFGRSAKNHIEQARKNIAKYLGVKASEIIFTSGGTEADNLALNSAVRDLGVQHIITSKIEHHAVLHTVQEIQSHSDIAINYVNIKPDGSVDYDHLETLLATTNSKTLVSLMHVNNEVGTILDIKRVGELCKTHEALFHSDMVQSIGHLDVNLNELEVDFTAVSAHKFHGPKGVGFAYIKKNSGLKPLIYGGEQERGYRGGTEGVHNIVGMDEALRLAYEHMVEEKEYISNLKQYFVDQLKEQIKGVKFNANCCDLEHSTYTLINVCLPISQEKAGILLFQLDIKGIACSKGSACQSGSGKGSHVLTEILSEEDMQKPSVRFSFSKYNTKEEVDYVVEVLKEFVEE
;
A
#
# COMPACT_ATOMS: atom_id res chain seq x y z
N MET A 1 25.96 3.00 18.83
CA MET A 1 24.52 2.93 19.04
C MET A 1 23.92 2.03 17.96
N GLN A 2 23.13 1.05 18.36
CA GLN A 2 22.46 0.12 17.43
C GLN A 2 21.40 0.91 16.64
N LYS A 3 21.30 0.63 15.34
CA LYS A 3 20.27 1.22 14.48
C LYS A 3 19.32 0.12 14.02
N VAL A 4 18.04 0.35 14.19
CA VAL A 4 16.98 -0.59 13.80
C VAL A 4 15.98 0.13 12.90
N TYR A 5 15.75 -0.41 11.71
CA TYR A 5 14.77 0.16 10.77
C TYR A 5 13.52 -0.73 10.72
N PHE A 6 12.55 -0.40 11.56
CA PHE A 6 11.24 -1.08 11.63
C PHE A 6 10.13 -0.22 11.01
N ASP A 7 10.42 0.36 9.83
CA ASP A 7 9.46 1.24 9.15
C ASP A 7 9.30 0.91 7.65
N SER A 8 9.40 -0.38 7.32
CA SER A 8 9.33 -0.84 5.93
C SER A 8 7.98 -0.56 5.25
N ALA A 9 6.90 -0.41 6.02
CA ALA A 9 5.60 -0.01 5.46
C ALA A 9 5.60 1.45 4.97
N ALA A 10 6.52 2.29 5.47
CA ALA A 10 6.70 3.65 4.95
C ALA A 10 7.52 3.64 3.66
N THR A 11 8.66 2.93 3.65
CA THR A 11 9.47 2.69 2.46
C THR A 11 10.47 1.57 2.77
N THR A 12 10.82 0.77 1.78
CA THR A 12 11.76 -0.33 1.95
C THR A 12 13.15 0.03 1.43
N GLN A 13 14.16 -0.65 1.97
CA GLN A 13 15.53 -0.57 1.49
C GLN A 13 15.61 -1.17 0.09
N LEU A 14 16.29 -0.51 -0.83
CA LEU A 14 16.54 -1.05 -2.17
C LEU A 14 17.39 -2.33 -2.07
N ARG A 15 17.06 -3.34 -2.88
CA ARG A 15 17.94 -4.52 -3.03
C ARG A 15 19.18 -4.11 -3.82
N SER A 16 20.32 -4.72 -3.53
CA SER A 16 21.59 -4.45 -4.23
C SER A 16 21.44 -4.71 -5.74
N GLU A 17 20.78 -5.80 -6.11
CA GLU A 17 20.56 -6.19 -7.51
C GLU A 17 19.77 -5.10 -8.26
N VAL A 18 18.83 -4.47 -7.59
CA VAL A 18 18.03 -3.37 -8.15
C VAL A 18 18.94 -2.16 -8.42
N ILE A 19 19.80 -1.82 -7.47
CA ILE A 19 20.74 -0.69 -7.61
C ILE A 19 21.67 -0.94 -8.81
N GLU A 20 22.21 -2.14 -8.90
CA GLU A 20 23.13 -2.53 -9.99
C GLU A 20 22.44 -2.43 -11.35
N LYS A 21 21.22 -2.97 -11.45
CA LYS A 21 20.43 -2.94 -12.68
C LYS A 21 20.15 -1.51 -13.13
N MET A 22 19.70 -0.66 -12.19
CA MET A 22 19.43 0.75 -12.46
C MET A 22 20.68 1.48 -12.91
N THR A 23 21.81 1.23 -12.24
CA THR A 23 23.10 1.87 -12.56
C THR A 23 23.52 1.53 -14.00
N THR A 24 23.37 0.26 -14.41
CA THR A 24 23.67 -0.18 -15.77
C THR A 24 22.86 0.59 -16.80
N VAL A 25 21.53 0.66 -16.58
CA VAL A 25 20.65 1.38 -17.51
C VAL A 25 21.00 2.87 -17.58
N LEU A 26 21.29 3.49 -16.44
CA LEU A 26 21.67 4.91 -16.39
C LEU A 26 22.95 5.20 -17.19
N ARG A 27 23.88 4.25 -17.23
CA ARG A 27 25.15 4.40 -17.96
C ARG A 27 25.02 4.07 -19.44
N GLU A 28 24.27 3.03 -19.79
CA GLU A 28 24.34 2.43 -21.12
C GLU A 28 23.13 2.71 -22.00
N ASP A 29 21.92 2.93 -21.41
CA ASP A 29 20.65 3.05 -22.15
C ASP A 29 19.88 4.32 -21.76
N TYR A 30 20.56 5.42 -21.66
CA TYR A 30 19.98 6.71 -21.28
C TYR A 30 19.12 7.41 -22.35
N UNK A 31 18.92 6.90 -23.39
CA UNK A 31 18.25 7.40 -24.47
C UNK A 31 16.83 7.54 -24.27
N ASN A 32 16.29 8.46 -24.97
CA ASN A 32 14.86 8.71 -24.92
C ASN A 32 14.09 7.59 -25.62
N PRO A 33 13.23 6.87 -24.92
CA PRO A 33 12.51 5.73 -25.51
C PRO A 33 11.52 6.09 -26.62
N SER A 34 11.18 7.36 -26.80
CA SER A 34 10.33 7.80 -27.91
C SER A 34 11.10 8.04 -29.20
N SER A 35 12.44 8.04 -29.14
CA SER A 35 13.28 8.29 -30.34
C SER A 35 13.28 7.09 -31.28
N THR A 36 13.26 7.36 -32.59
CA THR A 36 13.16 6.32 -33.62
C THR A 36 14.49 5.62 -33.95
N HIS A 37 15.62 6.22 -33.55
CA HIS A 37 16.92 5.62 -33.78
C HIS A 37 17.19 4.44 -32.83
N GLY A 38 18.27 3.69 -33.12
CA GLY A 38 18.61 2.45 -32.39
C GLY A 38 18.72 2.63 -30.89
N PHE A 39 19.31 3.72 -30.41
CA PHE A 39 19.45 4.00 -28.97
C PHE A 39 18.09 4.15 -28.31
N GLY A 40 17.15 4.88 -28.93
CA GLY A 40 15.81 5.03 -28.41
C GLY A 40 15.05 3.70 -28.36
N ARG A 41 15.20 2.89 -29.42
CA ARG A 41 14.58 1.55 -29.46
C ARG A 41 15.14 0.65 -28.38
N SER A 42 16.44 0.75 -28.04
CA SER A 42 17.03 0.00 -26.92
C SER A 42 16.36 0.37 -25.62
N ALA A 43 16.27 1.67 -25.33
CA ALA A 43 15.62 2.17 -24.13
C ALA A 43 14.14 1.71 -24.05
N LYS A 44 13.43 1.78 -25.18
CA LYS A 44 12.02 1.34 -25.24
C LYS A 44 11.88 -0.16 -24.97
N ASN A 45 12.84 -0.96 -25.44
CA ASN A 45 12.82 -2.40 -25.20
C ASN A 45 12.86 -2.73 -23.71
N HIS A 46 13.63 -1.98 -22.91
CA HIS A 46 13.64 -2.14 -21.46
C HIS A 46 12.24 -1.92 -20.86
N ILE A 47 11.58 -0.85 -21.28
CA ILE A 47 10.24 -0.51 -20.78
C ILE A 47 9.23 -1.62 -21.12
N GLU A 48 9.24 -2.07 -22.39
CA GLU A 48 8.27 -3.08 -22.83
C GLU A 48 8.57 -4.45 -22.24
N GLN A 49 9.84 -4.77 -21.99
CA GLN A 49 10.17 -6.02 -21.29
C GLN A 49 9.70 -5.98 -19.84
N ALA A 50 9.93 -4.87 -19.14
CA ALA A 50 9.44 -4.67 -17.77
C ALA A 50 7.92 -4.83 -17.72
N ARG A 51 7.22 -4.20 -18.67
CA ARG A 51 5.75 -4.28 -18.76
C ARG A 51 5.26 -5.72 -18.93
N LYS A 52 5.91 -6.49 -19.79
CA LYS A 52 5.58 -7.91 -20.03
C LYS A 52 5.83 -8.76 -18.79
N ASN A 53 6.94 -8.52 -18.10
CA ASN A 53 7.29 -9.27 -16.89
C ASN A 53 6.27 -9.01 -15.78
N ILE A 54 5.94 -7.75 -15.53
CA ILE A 54 4.97 -7.36 -14.52
C ILE A 54 3.60 -7.98 -14.83
N ALA A 55 3.15 -7.87 -16.09
CA ALA A 55 1.88 -8.45 -16.52
C ALA A 55 1.84 -9.95 -16.28
N LYS A 56 2.95 -10.63 -16.55
CA LYS A 56 3.06 -12.09 -16.34
C LYS A 56 2.90 -12.46 -14.86
N TYR A 57 3.57 -11.73 -13.95
CA TYR A 57 3.47 -11.99 -12.51
C TYR A 57 2.03 -11.81 -12.02
N LEU A 58 1.30 -10.85 -12.57
CA LEU A 58 -0.06 -10.53 -12.12
C LEU A 58 -1.15 -11.29 -12.90
N GLY A 59 -0.76 -12.08 -13.91
CA GLY A 59 -1.72 -12.86 -14.71
C GLY A 59 -2.56 -12.02 -15.65
N VAL A 60 -2.04 -10.88 -16.13
CA VAL A 60 -2.78 -9.94 -16.98
C VAL A 60 -2.02 -9.64 -18.26
N LYS A 61 -2.60 -8.81 -19.13
CA LYS A 61 -1.98 -8.43 -20.42
C LYS A 61 -1.05 -7.23 -20.22
N ALA A 62 0.05 -7.20 -20.97
CA ALA A 62 0.97 -6.06 -20.94
C ALA A 62 0.26 -4.73 -21.23
N SER A 63 -0.76 -4.74 -22.11
CA SER A 63 -1.54 -3.54 -22.44
C SER A 63 -2.36 -2.99 -21.26
N GLU A 64 -2.51 -3.76 -20.19
CA GLU A 64 -3.25 -3.38 -18.98
C GLU A 64 -2.37 -2.78 -17.89
N ILE A 65 -1.04 -2.74 -18.11
CA ILE A 65 -0.08 -2.16 -17.16
C ILE A 65 0.32 -0.78 -17.68
N ILE A 66 0.10 0.26 -16.87
CA ILE A 66 0.43 1.66 -17.21
C ILE A 66 1.38 2.17 -16.13
N PHE A 67 2.59 2.56 -16.52
CA PHE A 67 3.58 3.08 -15.57
C PHE A 67 3.19 4.48 -15.09
N THR A 68 3.40 4.72 -13.81
CA THR A 68 3.06 5.98 -13.13
C THR A 68 4.24 6.40 -12.24
N SER A 69 4.14 7.57 -11.61
CA SER A 69 5.12 8.02 -10.63
C SER A 69 5.00 7.30 -9.29
N GLY A 70 3.96 6.51 -9.10
CA GLY A 70 3.71 5.78 -7.85
C GLY A 70 2.24 5.51 -7.64
N GLY A 71 1.92 4.93 -6.49
CA GLY A 71 0.55 4.57 -6.14
C GLY A 71 -0.40 5.75 -6.11
N THR A 72 0.05 6.90 -5.60
CA THR A 72 -0.81 8.09 -5.53
C THR A 72 -1.31 8.53 -6.90
N GLU A 73 -0.41 8.55 -7.91
CA GLU A 73 -0.83 8.89 -9.29
C GLU A 73 -1.79 7.82 -9.82
N ALA A 74 -1.52 6.54 -9.56
CA ALA A 74 -2.37 5.45 -10.04
C ALA A 74 -3.78 5.52 -9.41
N ASP A 75 -3.88 5.80 -8.11
CA ASP A 75 -5.17 5.99 -7.44
C ASP A 75 -5.92 7.18 -8.04
N ASN A 76 -5.22 8.31 -8.23
CA ASN A 76 -5.80 9.51 -8.82
C ASN A 76 -6.30 9.25 -10.24
N LEU A 77 -5.52 8.52 -11.04
CA LEU A 77 -5.91 8.15 -12.41
C LEU A 77 -7.24 7.38 -12.41
N ALA A 78 -7.33 6.32 -11.61
CA ALA A 78 -8.52 5.48 -11.56
C ALA A 78 -9.75 6.26 -11.08
N LEU A 79 -9.62 6.97 -9.96
CA LEU A 79 -10.76 7.65 -9.33
C LEU A 79 -11.27 8.83 -10.17
N ASN A 80 -10.36 9.70 -10.60
CA ASN A 80 -10.74 10.88 -11.39
C ASN A 80 -11.35 10.48 -12.74
N SER A 81 -10.68 9.53 -13.43
CA SER A 81 -11.15 9.13 -14.76
C SER A 81 -12.45 8.34 -14.71
N ALA A 82 -12.68 7.55 -13.65
CA ALA A 82 -13.95 6.84 -13.49
C ALA A 82 -15.13 7.83 -13.41
N VAL A 83 -14.98 8.88 -12.64
CA VAL A 83 -16.05 9.90 -12.51
C VAL A 83 -16.15 10.74 -13.78
N ARG A 84 -15.03 11.26 -14.28
CA ARG A 84 -15.02 12.17 -15.44
C ARG A 84 -15.42 11.46 -16.74
N ASP A 85 -14.95 10.23 -16.96
CA ASP A 85 -15.01 9.58 -18.27
C ASP A 85 -15.92 8.35 -18.35
N LEU A 86 -16.16 7.66 -17.23
CA LEU A 86 -16.94 6.42 -17.23
C LEU A 86 -18.37 6.58 -16.72
N GLY A 87 -18.74 7.78 -16.32
CA GLY A 87 -20.09 8.06 -15.86
C GLY A 87 -20.39 7.62 -14.43
N VAL A 88 -19.36 7.39 -13.62
CA VAL A 88 -19.52 7.03 -12.21
C VAL A 88 -20.16 8.21 -11.47
N GLN A 89 -21.24 7.95 -10.75
CA GLN A 89 -21.98 8.95 -9.97
C GLN A 89 -22.01 8.61 -8.48
N HIS A 90 -21.46 7.46 -8.10
CA HIS A 90 -21.48 6.98 -6.72
C HIS A 90 -20.17 6.24 -6.44
N ILE A 91 -19.49 6.63 -5.37
CA ILE A 91 -18.28 5.94 -4.90
C ILE A 91 -18.58 5.35 -3.52
N ILE A 92 -18.30 4.06 -3.36
CA ILE A 92 -18.30 3.38 -2.07
C ILE A 92 -16.84 3.13 -1.70
N THR A 93 -16.41 3.65 -0.56
CA THR A 93 -15.03 3.51 -0.11
C THR A 93 -15.02 3.29 1.42
N SER A 94 -13.87 3.41 2.07
CA SER A 94 -13.79 3.30 3.53
C SER A 94 -13.00 4.47 4.12
N LYS A 95 -13.24 4.74 5.39
CA LYS A 95 -12.51 5.81 6.11
C LYS A 95 -11.10 5.37 6.51
N ILE A 96 -10.74 4.10 6.29
CA ILE A 96 -9.39 3.61 6.60
C ILE A 96 -8.47 3.53 5.37
N GLU A 97 -8.91 4.08 4.23
CA GLU A 97 -8.11 4.12 3.01
C GLU A 97 -6.89 5.04 3.17
N HIS A 98 -5.87 4.80 2.35
CA HIS A 98 -4.74 5.72 2.25
C HIS A 98 -5.23 7.11 1.78
N HIS A 99 -4.53 8.17 2.20
CA HIS A 99 -4.89 9.54 1.85
C HIS A 99 -4.96 9.77 0.32
N ALA A 100 -4.21 9.01 -0.47
CA ALA A 100 -4.28 9.09 -1.94
C ALA A 100 -5.68 8.77 -2.47
N VAL A 101 -6.42 7.92 -1.76
CA VAL A 101 -7.82 7.61 -2.08
C VAL A 101 -8.75 8.60 -1.38
N LEU A 102 -8.64 8.74 -0.06
CA LEU A 102 -9.57 9.58 0.72
C LEU A 102 -9.60 11.03 0.24
N HIS A 103 -8.43 11.66 0.11
CA HIS A 103 -8.38 13.07 -0.28
C HIS A 103 -8.81 13.26 -1.75
N THR A 104 -8.51 12.27 -2.61
CA THR A 104 -8.95 12.31 -4.01
C THR A 104 -10.48 12.23 -4.09
N VAL A 105 -11.09 11.31 -3.34
CA VAL A 105 -12.55 11.16 -3.31
C VAL A 105 -13.21 12.46 -2.80
N GLN A 106 -12.66 13.05 -1.74
CA GLN A 106 -13.14 14.31 -1.18
C GLN A 106 -13.03 15.46 -2.18
N GLU A 107 -11.89 15.53 -2.90
CA GLU A 107 -11.67 16.57 -3.90
C GLU A 107 -12.67 16.42 -5.07
N ILE A 108 -12.89 15.19 -5.56
CA ILE A 108 -13.85 14.92 -6.61
C ILE A 108 -15.25 15.37 -6.16
N GLN A 109 -15.65 15.04 -4.93
CA GLN A 109 -16.95 15.42 -4.38
C GLN A 109 -17.13 16.94 -4.33
N SER A 110 -16.04 17.68 -4.03
CA SER A 110 -16.11 19.15 -3.94
C SER A 110 -16.42 19.83 -5.27
N HIS A 111 -16.17 19.15 -6.39
CA HIS A 111 -16.34 19.70 -7.75
C HIS A 111 -17.38 18.95 -8.60
N SER A 112 -18.13 18.03 -8.01
CA SER A 112 -19.09 17.21 -8.76
C SER A 112 -20.26 16.84 -7.86
N ASP A 113 -21.31 16.28 -8.48
CA ASP A 113 -22.51 15.87 -7.77
C ASP A 113 -22.49 14.39 -7.39
N ILE A 114 -21.30 13.78 -7.30
CA ILE A 114 -21.21 12.37 -6.94
C ILE A 114 -21.65 12.13 -5.49
N ALA A 115 -22.26 10.98 -5.26
CA ALA A 115 -22.54 10.49 -3.90
C ALA A 115 -21.36 9.68 -3.40
N ILE A 116 -21.03 9.80 -2.12
CA ILE A 116 -20.00 8.99 -1.48
C ILE A 116 -20.60 8.31 -0.25
N ASN A 117 -20.44 7.00 -0.16
CA ASN A 117 -20.75 6.23 1.05
C ASN A 117 -19.49 5.56 1.56
N TYR A 118 -19.36 5.52 2.88
CA TYR A 118 -18.26 4.84 3.57
C TYR A 118 -18.80 3.54 4.17
N VAL A 119 -18.22 2.42 3.75
CA VAL A 119 -18.59 1.12 4.31
C VAL A 119 -18.12 1.06 5.78
N ASN A 120 -18.91 0.43 6.65
CA ASN A 120 -18.57 0.27 8.05
C ASN A 120 -17.32 -0.60 8.22
N ILE A 121 -16.49 -0.26 9.22
CA ILE A 121 -15.28 -1.00 9.58
C ILE A 121 -15.52 -1.60 10.97
N LYS A 122 -15.18 -2.88 11.12
CA LYS A 122 -15.30 -3.60 12.38
C LYS A 122 -14.08 -3.34 13.28
N PRO A 123 -14.19 -3.60 14.59
CA PRO A 123 -13.04 -3.38 15.50
C PRO A 123 -11.79 -4.19 15.15
N ASP A 124 -11.92 -5.29 14.43
CA ASP A 124 -10.78 -6.09 13.94
C ASP A 124 -10.14 -5.50 12.67
N GLY A 125 -10.64 -4.35 12.21
CA GLY A 125 -10.12 -3.68 11.01
C GLY A 125 -10.75 -4.16 9.70
N SER A 126 -11.58 -5.19 9.75
CA SER A 126 -12.21 -5.72 8.53
C SER A 126 -13.39 -4.87 8.08
N VAL A 127 -13.65 -4.91 6.78
CA VAL A 127 -14.83 -4.30 6.17
C VAL A 127 -16.07 -5.09 6.60
N ASP A 128 -17.16 -4.38 6.86
CA ASP A 128 -18.48 -5.00 7.05
C ASP A 128 -19.04 -5.33 5.66
N TYR A 129 -18.86 -6.58 5.24
CA TYR A 129 -19.24 -7.01 3.88
C TYR A 129 -20.76 -7.01 3.70
N ASP A 130 -21.55 -7.22 4.74
CA ASP A 130 -23.01 -7.15 4.67
C ASP A 130 -23.46 -5.71 4.41
N HIS A 131 -22.80 -4.75 5.07
CA HIS A 131 -23.05 -3.33 4.82
C HIS A 131 -22.67 -2.95 3.37
N LEU A 132 -21.51 -3.45 2.89
CA LEU A 132 -21.10 -3.22 1.50
C LEU A 132 -22.18 -3.73 0.53
N GLU A 133 -22.67 -4.94 0.73
CA GLU A 133 -23.71 -5.53 -0.12
C GLU A 133 -25.00 -4.69 -0.09
N THR A 134 -25.39 -4.21 1.10
CA THR A 134 -26.57 -3.33 1.26
C THR A 134 -26.37 -2.03 0.45
N LEU A 135 -25.22 -1.41 0.55
CA LEU A 135 -24.92 -0.17 -0.19
C LEU A 135 -25.00 -0.41 -1.71
N LEU A 136 -24.46 -1.54 -2.17
CA LEU A 136 -24.50 -1.90 -3.60
C LEU A 136 -25.93 -2.19 -4.07
N ALA A 137 -26.74 -2.88 -3.25
CA ALA A 137 -28.09 -3.27 -3.59
C ALA A 137 -29.05 -2.09 -3.63
N THR A 138 -28.78 -1.02 -2.88
CA THR A 138 -29.69 0.12 -2.75
C THR A 138 -29.38 1.29 -3.69
N THR A 139 -28.23 1.28 -4.37
CA THR A 139 -27.87 2.34 -5.32
C THR A 139 -28.51 2.10 -6.69
N ASN A 140 -28.93 3.18 -7.33
CA ASN A 140 -29.43 3.16 -8.71
C ASN A 140 -28.47 3.86 -9.69
N SER A 141 -27.30 4.26 -9.19
CA SER A 141 -26.30 5.00 -9.96
C SER A 141 -25.15 4.09 -10.35
N LYS A 142 -24.46 4.43 -11.43
CA LYS A 142 -23.20 3.74 -11.79
C LYS A 142 -22.20 3.95 -10.66
N THR A 143 -21.71 2.86 -10.09
CA THR A 143 -20.96 2.83 -8.85
C THR A 143 -19.52 2.34 -9.07
N LEU A 144 -18.60 2.99 -8.38
CA LEU A 144 -17.22 2.51 -8.21
C LEU A 144 -17.02 2.17 -6.72
N VAL A 145 -16.61 0.94 -6.45
CA VAL A 145 -16.13 0.54 -5.12
C VAL A 145 -14.62 0.75 -5.11
N SER A 146 -14.09 1.44 -4.10
CA SER A 146 -12.64 1.64 -3.93
C SER A 146 -12.26 1.22 -2.51
N LEU A 147 -11.66 0.04 -2.39
CA LEU A 147 -11.25 -0.54 -1.10
C LEU A 147 -9.86 -1.13 -1.23
N MET A 148 -8.95 -0.72 -0.34
CA MET A 148 -7.56 -1.17 -0.38
C MET A 148 -7.43 -2.64 0.00
N HIS A 149 -6.47 -3.33 -0.60
CA HIS A 149 -6.26 -4.76 -0.37
C HIS A 149 -5.65 -5.04 1.01
N VAL A 150 -4.58 -4.32 1.37
CA VAL A 150 -3.91 -4.47 2.68
C VAL A 150 -3.78 -3.10 3.32
N ASN A 151 -4.27 -2.95 4.53
CA ASN A 151 -4.20 -1.67 5.23
C ASN A 151 -2.76 -1.37 5.67
N ASN A 152 -2.27 -0.18 5.35
CA ASN A 152 -0.90 0.23 5.61
C ASN A 152 -0.60 0.55 7.07
N GLU A 153 -1.62 0.71 7.91
CA GLU A 153 -1.43 1.02 9.33
C GLU A 153 -1.62 -0.18 10.24
N VAL A 154 -2.67 -0.97 10.03
CA VAL A 154 -3.01 -2.10 10.91
C VAL A 154 -2.83 -3.47 10.23
N GLY A 155 -2.60 -3.49 8.91
CA GLY A 155 -2.25 -4.70 8.21
C GLY A 155 -3.41 -5.61 7.80
N THR A 156 -4.65 -5.26 8.10
CA THR A 156 -5.82 -6.08 7.78
C THR A 156 -5.90 -6.32 6.27
N ILE A 157 -6.17 -7.57 5.88
CA ILE A 157 -6.30 -7.98 4.48
C ILE A 157 -7.77 -8.04 4.10
N LEU A 158 -8.14 -7.33 3.04
CA LEU A 158 -9.49 -7.35 2.46
C LEU A 158 -9.75 -8.72 1.81
N ASP A 159 -10.94 -9.27 1.97
CA ASP A 159 -11.39 -10.42 1.17
C ASP A 159 -11.71 -9.90 -0.24
N ILE A 160 -10.64 -9.70 -1.00
CA ILE A 160 -10.71 -9.02 -2.31
C ILE A 160 -11.54 -9.82 -3.32
N LYS A 161 -11.52 -11.14 -3.21
CA LYS A 161 -12.33 -12.00 -4.09
C LYS A 161 -13.82 -11.77 -3.83
N ARG A 162 -14.21 -11.76 -2.54
CA ARG A 162 -15.60 -11.51 -2.14
C ARG A 162 -16.07 -10.13 -2.62
N VAL A 163 -15.25 -9.09 -2.42
CA VAL A 163 -15.59 -7.73 -2.87
C VAL A 163 -15.75 -7.70 -4.38
N GLY A 164 -14.83 -8.31 -5.12
CA GLY A 164 -14.92 -8.38 -6.59
C GLY A 164 -16.19 -9.07 -7.06
N GLU A 165 -16.58 -10.17 -6.42
CA GLU A 165 -17.81 -10.91 -6.75
C GLU A 165 -19.05 -10.07 -6.46
N LEU A 166 -19.07 -9.35 -5.34
CA LEU A 166 -20.16 -8.43 -5.02
C LEU A 166 -20.29 -7.32 -6.08
N CYS A 167 -19.15 -6.73 -6.45
CA CYS A 167 -19.13 -5.69 -7.48
C CYS A 167 -19.66 -6.22 -8.82
N LYS A 168 -19.23 -7.40 -9.22
CA LYS A 168 -19.69 -8.04 -10.47
C LYS A 168 -21.20 -8.28 -10.43
N THR A 169 -21.71 -8.81 -9.33
CA THR A 169 -23.16 -9.11 -9.15
C THR A 169 -24.00 -7.84 -9.27
N HIS A 170 -23.51 -6.72 -8.75
CA HIS A 170 -24.23 -5.44 -8.75
C HIS A 170 -23.80 -4.50 -9.88
N GLU A 171 -23.01 -4.99 -10.83
CA GLU A 171 -22.52 -4.24 -11.99
C GLU A 171 -21.77 -2.96 -11.61
N ALA A 172 -21.03 -3.01 -10.49
CA ALA A 172 -20.17 -1.92 -10.04
C ALA A 172 -18.73 -2.15 -10.52
N LEU A 173 -18.03 -1.05 -10.78
CA LEU A 173 -16.58 -1.07 -11.03
C LEU A 173 -15.85 -1.25 -9.71
N PHE A 174 -14.68 -1.90 -9.73
CA PHE A 174 -13.89 -2.15 -8.55
C PHE A 174 -12.45 -1.67 -8.73
N HIS A 175 -12.05 -0.71 -7.89
CA HIS A 175 -10.68 -0.21 -7.74
C HIS A 175 -10.14 -0.68 -6.39
N SER A 176 -8.91 -1.18 -6.37
CA SER A 176 -8.24 -1.54 -5.12
C SER A 176 -6.82 -1.00 -5.10
N ASP A 177 -6.50 -0.18 -4.10
CA ASP A 177 -5.12 0.21 -3.82
C ASP A 177 -4.40 -1.04 -3.32
N MET A 178 -3.41 -1.52 -4.09
CA MET A 178 -2.63 -2.72 -3.79
C MET A 178 -1.19 -2.41 -3.43
N VAL A 179 -0.92 -1.19 -3.01
CA VAL A 179 0.45 -0.74 -2.70
C VAL A 179 1.09 -1.60 -1.59
N GLN A 180 0.31 -2.05 -0.61
CA GLN A 180 0.85 -2.87 0.49
C GLN A 180 0.74 -4.38 0.23
N SER A 181 0.17 -4.81 -0.89
CA SER A 181 0.02 -6.24 -1.16
C SER A 181 0.91 -6.76 -2.29
N ILE A 182 1.05 -6.00 -3.38
CA ILE A 182 1.86 -6.45 -4.53
C ILE A 182 3.33 -6.53 -4.11
N GLY A 183 3.95 -7.66 -4.44
CA GLY A 183 5.32 -7.97 -4.03
C GLY A 183 5.41 -8.69 -2.69
N HIS A 184 4.29 -8.80 -1.95
CA HIS A 184 4.24 -9.48 -0.65
C HIS A 184 3.27 -10.66 -0.66
N LEU A 185 2.15 -10.53 -1.35
CA LEU A 185 1.15 -11.60 -1.50
C LEU A 185 1.12 -12.08 -2.95
N ASP A 186 0.80 -13.34 -3.12
CA ASP A 186 0.64 -13.92 -4.46
C ASP A 186 -0.72 -13.51 -5.01
N VAL A 187 -0.73 -12.46 -5.83
CA VAL A 187 -1.96 -11.88 -6.40
C VAL A 187 -2.02 -12.21 -7.90
N ASN A 188 -3.11 -12.85 -8.32
CA ASN A 188 -3.41 -13.09 -9.73
C ASN A 188 -4.65 -12.28 -10.09
N LEU A 189 -4.46 -11.13 -10.72
CA LEU A 189 -5.55 -10.22 -11.05
C LEU A 189 -6.56 -10.81 -12.04
N ASN A 190 -6.13 -11.81 -12.83
CA ASN A 190 -7.03 -12.47 -13.78
C ASN A 190 -8.11 -13.30 -13.07
N GLU A 191 -7.84 -13.69 -11.83
CA GLU A 191 -8.78 -14.49 -11.01
C GLU A 191 -9.67 -13.61 -10.13
N LEU A 192 -9.41 -12.30 -10.12
CA LEU A 192 -10.16 -11.32 -9.33
C LEU A 192 -11.00 -10.45 -10.27
N GLU A 193 -12.13 -10.00 -9.78
CA GLU A 193 -13.03 -9.12 -10.55
C GLU A 193 -12.68 -7.65 -10.27
N VAL A 194 -11.38 -7.32 -10.41
CA VAL A 194 -10.85 -5.95 -10.18
C VAL A 194 -10.69 -5.24 -11.53
N ASP A 195 -11.11 -3.99 -11.60
CA ASP A 195 -10.99 -3.18 -12.82
C ASP A 195 -9.74 -2.30 -12.81
N PHE A 196 -9.36 -1.79 -11.65
CA PHE A 196 -8.23 -0.87 -11.51
C PHE A 196 -7.47 -1.15 -10.22
N THR A 197 -6.11 -1.09 -10.27
CA THR A 197 -5.29 -1.15 -9.07
C THR A 197 -4.17 -0.11 -9.11
N ALA A 198 -3.61 0.19 -7.95
CA ALA A 198 -2.46 1.08 -7.79
C ALA A 198 -1.32 0.33 -7.08
N VAL A 199 -0.10 0.53 -7.57
CA VAL A 199 1.10 -0.14 -7.05
C VAL A 199 2.26 0.86 -7.01
N SER A 200 3.14 0.72 -6.00
CA SER A 200 4.30 1.58 -5.82
C SER A 200 5.55 0.75 -5.53
N ALA A 201 6.61 0.95 -6.32
CA ALA A 201 7.82 0.12 -6.27
C ALA A 201 8.54 0.15 -4.93
N HIS A 202 8.53 1.31 -4.24
CA HIS A 202 9.30 1.46 -3.00
C HIS A 202 8.73 0.69 -1.82
N LYS A 203 7.63 -0.02 -2.01
CA LYS A 203 7.05 -0.88 -0.96
C LYS A 203 7.53 -2.34 -1.09
N PHE A 204 8.21 -2.69 -2.18
CA PHE A 204 8.78 -4.04 -2.37
C PHE A 204 10.25 -3.99 -2.81
N HIS A 205 11.02 -3.10 -2.19
CA HIS A 205 12.48 -2.98 -2.37
C HIS A 205 12.91 -2.42 -3.74
N GLY A 206 11.99 -1.69 -4.40
CA GLY A 206 12.26 -0.97 -5.63
C GLY A 206 12.44 0.53 -5.38
N PRO A 207 12.70 1.29 -6.44
CA PRO A 207 12.96 2.73 -6.31
C PRO A 207 11.70 3.55 -6.02
N LYS A 208 11.88 4.68 -5.36
CA LYS A 208 10.84 5.71 -5.21
C LYS A 208 10.62 6.39 -6.57
N GLY A 209 9.46 6.99 -6.73
CA GLY A 209 9.15 7.79 -7.93
C GLY A 209 8.69 6.96 -9.11
N VAL A 210 8.32 5.70 -8.91
CA VAL A 210 7.77 4.83 -9.95
C VAL A 210 6.77 3.84 -9.35
N GLY A 211 5.74 3.56 -10.13
CA GLY A 211 4.74 2.55 -9.82
C GLY A 211 3.99 2.21 -11.10
N PHE A 212 2.86 1.57 -10.95
CA PHE A 212 1.99 1.30 -12.10
C PHE A 212 0.54 1.22 -11.67
N ALA A 213 -0.33 1.44 -12.64
CA ALA A 213 -1.75 1.14 -12.54
C ALA A 213 -2.03 -0.10 -13.39
N TYR A 214 -2.83 -1.02 -12.86
CA TYR A 214 -3.51 -1.99 -13.70
C TYR A 214 -4.83 -1.34 -14.14
N ILE A 215 -5.06 -1.34 -15.43
CA ILE A 215 -6.30 -0.81 -16.03
C ILE A 215 -6.87 -1.91 -16.92
N LYS A 216 -8.00 -2.47 -16.51
CA LYS A 216 -8.65 -3.56 -17.24
C LYS A 216 -8.92 -3.14 -18.69
N LYS A 217 -8.61 -4.03 -19.63
CA LYS A 217 -8.79 -3.79 -21.06
C LYS A 217 -10.25 -3.40 -21.36
N ASN A 218 -10.40 -2.45 -22.26
CA ASN A 218 -11.71 -1.95 -22.73
C ASN A 218 -12.53 -1.26 -21.64
N SER A 219 -11.88 -0.77 -20.58
CA SER A 219 -12.56 -0.03 -19.50
C SER A 219 -13.09 1.33 -19.95
N GLY A 220 -12.48 1.92 -20.97
CA GLY A 220 -12.82 3.26 -21.43
C GLY A 220 -12.11 4.37 -20.64
N LEU A 221 -11.24 4.03 -19.72
CA LEU A 221 -10.52 5.00 -18.90
C LEU A 221 -9.64 5.89 -19.78
N LYS A 222 -9.60 7.19 -19.51
CA LYS A 222 -8.79 8.17 -20.25
C LYS A 222 -7.70 8.74 -19.36
N PRO A 223 -6.65 9.34 -19.95
CA PRO A 223 -5.50 9.77 -19.17
C PRO A 223 -5.82 10.88 -18.16
N LEU A 224 -5.10 10.88 -17.06
CA LEU A 224 -5.09 11.98 -16.10
C LEU A 224 -4.05 13.04 -16.50
N ILE A 225 -2.88 12.57 -16.97
CA ILE A 225 -1.77 13.46 -17.37
C ILE A 225 -1.69 13.45 -18.90
N TYR A 226 -2.01 14.60 -19.49
CA TYR A 226 -2.00 14.78 -20.93
C TYR A 226 -0.60 15.15 -21.44
N GLY A 227 -0.29 14.79 -22.67
CA GLY A 227 1.01 15.07 -23.28
C GLY A 227 1.19 14.24 -24.54
N GLY A 228 2.36 13.67 -24.72
CA GLY A 228 2.65 12.79 -25.85
C GLY A 228 1.97 11.42 -25.70
N GLU A 229 2.24 10.55 -26.67
CA GLU A 229 1.61 9.23 -26.78
C GLU A 229 2.27 8.15 -25.89
N GLN A 230 3.09 8.57 -24.92
CA GLN A 230 3.71 7.63 -23.98
C GLN A 230 2.63 6.82 -23.27
N GLU A 231 3.00 5.63 -22.79
CA GLU A 231 2.09 4.72 -22.10
C GLU A 231 0.80 4.47 -22.91
N ARG A 232 0.95 4.35 -24.24
CA ARG A 232 -0.17 4.09 -25.16
C ARG A 232 -1.26 5.16 -25.07
N GLY A 233 -0.86 6.40 -24.75
CA GLY A 233 -1.78 7.52 -24.60
C GLY A 233 -2.46 7.60 -23.22
N TYR A 234 -2.17 6.67 -22.31
CA TYR A 234 -2.77 6.69 -20.98
C TYR A 234 -2.02 7.60 -19.99
N ARG A 235 -0.78 7.98 -20.34
CA ARG A 235 0.00 8.82 -19.41
C ARG A 235 1.14 9.51 -20.20
N GLY A 236 1.00 10.80 -20.41
CA GLY A 236 1.99 11.60 -21.12
C GLY A 236 3.27 11.83 -20.32
N GLY A 237 4.36 12.16 -21.02
CA GLY A 237 5.65 12.48 -20.39
C GLY A 237 6.67 11.35 -20.57
N THR A 238 7.94 11.74 -20.79
CA THR A 238 9.05 10.80 -21.02
C THR A 238 9.16 9.81 -19.85
N GLU A 239 9.22 8.54 -20.16
CA GLU A 239 9.30 7.47 -19.15
C GLU A 239 10.68 7.42 -18.50
N GLY A 240 10.71 7.22 -17.20
CA GLY A 240 11.95 7.03 -16.44
C GLY A 240 12.44 5.59 -16.56
N VAL A 241 13.20 5.30 -17.62
CA VAL A 241 13.61 3.95 -18.00
C VAL A 241 14.29 3.22 -16.85
N HIS A 242 15.26 3.87 -16.18
CA HIS A 242 15.99 3.27 -15.06
C HIS A 242 15.10 2.93 -13.88
N ASN A 243 14.10 3.77 -13.59
CA ASN A 243 13.15 3.51 -12.49
C ASN A 243 12.23 2.33 -12.82
N ILE A 244 11.75 2.27 -14.08
CA ILE A 244 10.87 1.16 -14.52
C ILE A 244 11.64 -0.16 -14.47
N VAL A 245 12.90 -0.17 -14.93
CA VAL A 245 13.76 -1.36 -14.89
C VAL A 245 14.03 -1.77 -13.41
N GLY A 246 14.27 -0.78 -12.56
CA GLY A 246 14.46 -1.04 -11.11
C GLY A 246 13.23 -1.66 -10.47
N MET A 247 12.06 -1.15 -10.82
CA MET A 247 10.78 -1.70 -10.33
C MET A 247 10.57 -3.14 -10.81
N ASP A 248 10.84 -3.40 -12.10
CA ASP A 248 10.72 -4.75 -12.68
C ASP A 248 11.64 -5.73 -11.93
N GLU A 249 12.91 -5.36 -11.73
CA GLU A 249 13.87 -6.22 -11.02
C GLU A 249 13.45 -6.46 -9.57
N ALA A 250 12.98 -5.41 -8.88
CA ALA A 250 12.49 -5.54 -7.52
C ALA A 250 11.30 -6.50 -7.44
N LEU A 251 10.37 -6.39 -8.37
CA LEU A 251 9.19 -7.26 -8.39
C LEU A 251 9.57 -8.72 -8.75
N ARG A 252 10.50 -8.89 -9.70
CA ARG A 252 11.03 -10.21 -10.06
C ARG A 252 11.60 -10.92 -8.82
N LEU A 253 12.46 -10.21 -8.08
CA LEU A 253 13.09 -10.75 -6.86
C LEU A 253 12.05 -11.01 -5.77
N ALA A 254 11.05 -10.12 -5.64
CA ALA A 254 9.98 -10.30 -4.67
C ALA A 254 9.22 -11.61 -4.95
N TYR A 255 8.86 -11.88 -6.20
CA TYR A 255 8.17 -13.12 -6.56
C TYR A 255 9.08 -14.34 -6.43
N GLU A 256 10.35 -14.23 -6.85
CA GLU A 256 11.32 -15.33 -6.76
C GLU A 256 11.51 -15.79 -5.32
N HIS A 257 11.57 -14.86 -4.35
CA HIS A 257 11.85 -15.14 -2.94
C HIS A 257 10.61 -15.05 -2.04
N MET A 258 9.42 -14.93 -2.62
CA MET A 258 8.19 -14.65 -1.87
C MET A 258 7.93 -15.66 -0.74
N VAL A 259 8.04 -16.95 -1.02
CA VAL A 259 7.73 -18.01 -0.05
C VAL A 259 8.70 -17.95 1.14
N GLU A 260 10.01 -17.89 0.86
CA GLU A 260 11.04 -17.90 1.92
C GLU A 260 11.04 -16.60 2.73
N GLU A 261 10.82 -15.46 2.06
CA GLU A 261 10.79 -14.16 2.76
C GLU A 261 9.53 -14.05 3.62
N LYS A 262 8.38 -14.52 3.12
CA LYS A 262 7.15 -14.56 3.90
C LYS A 262 7.32 -15.40 5.15
N GLU A 263 7.91 -16.58 5.03
CA GLU A 263 8.18 -17.47 6.17
C GLU A 263 9.10 -16.81 7.20
N TYR A 264 10.22 -16.25 6.73
CA TYR A 264 11.17 -15.57 7.59
C TYR A 264 10.55 -14.40 8.35
N ILE A 265 9.86 -13.52 7.62
CA ILE A 265 9.29 -12.30 8.21
C ILE A 265 8.09 -12.67 9.12
N SER A 266 7.28 -13.66 8.76
CA SER A 266 6.17 -14.14 9.61
C SER A 266 6.71 -14.65 10.94
N ASN A 267 7.81 -15.41 10.91
CA ASN A 267 8.45 -15.91 12.13
C ASN A 267 9.02 -14.77 12.98
N LEU A 268 9.60 -13.76 12.34
CA LEU A 268 10.10 -12.57 13.03
C LEU A 268 8.95 -11.80 13.70
N LYS A 269 7.85 -11.60 12.97
CA LYS A 269 6.65 -10.95 13.49
C LYS A 269 6.11 -11.69 14.70
N GLN A 270 5.97 -13.02 14.60
CA GLN A 270 5.46 -13.84 15.70
C GLN A 270 6.39 -13.74 16.92
N TYR A 271 7.68 -13.81 16.71
CA TYR A 271 8.66 -13.65 17.77
C TYR A 271 8.50 -12.29 18.48
N PHE A 272 8.35 -11.21 17.71
CA PHE A 272 8.16 -9.87 18.26
C PHE A 272 6.86 -9.78 19.09
N VAL A 273 5.76 -10.30 18.57
CA VAL A 273 4.47 -10.33 19.28
C VAL A 273 4.63 -11.09 20.62
N ASP A 274 5.26 -12.26 20.59
CA ASP A 274 5.44 -13.08 21.77
C ASP A 274 6.30 -12.37 22.82
N GLN A 275 7.42 -11.75 22.39
CA GLN A 275 8.31 -11.00 23.30
C GLN A 275 7.59 -9.79 23.92
N LEU A 276 6.77 -9.06 23.13
CA LEU A 276 6.00 -7.93 23.66
C LEU A 276 4.98 -8.41 24.71
N LYS A 277 4.27 -9.50 24.44
CA LYS A 277 3.28 -10.07 25.38
C LYS A 277 3.92 -10.52 26.67
N GLU A 278 5.09 -11.16 26.58
CA GLU A 278 5.81 -11.68 27.73
C GLU A 278 6.38 -10.55 28.60
N GLN A 279 6.94 -9.52 27.98
CA GLN A 279 7.75 -8.54 28.69
C GLN A 279 7.05 -7.22 29.00
N ILE A 280 5.92 -6.91 28.36
CA ILE A 280 5.19 -5.64 28.59
C ILE A 280 3.76 -5.95 29.01
N LYS A 281 3.52 -5.94 30.32
CA LYS A 281 2.20 -6.21 30.89
C LYS A 281 1.22 -5.11 30.42
N GLY A 282 0.08 -5.54 29.86
CA GLY A 282 -0.96 -4.61 29.40
C GLY A 282 -0.82 -4.17 27.96
N VAL A 283 0.19 -4.66 27.22
CA VAL A 283 0.32 -4.38 25.79
C VAL A 283 -0.91 -4.93 25.04
N LYS A 284 -1.40 -4.18 24.05
CA LYS A 284 -2.48 -4.61 23.15
C LYS A 284 -2.02 -4.49 21.71
N PHE A 285 -2.66 -5.24 20.83
CA PHE A 285 -2.38 -5.22 19.39
C PHE A 285 -3.64 -4.77 18.66
N ASN A 286 -3.51 -3.75 17.83
CA ASN A 286 -4.67 -3.11 17.21
C ASN A 286 -5.19 -3.92 16.03
N ALA A 287 -6.51 -3.92 15.86
CA ALA A 287 -7.22 -4.66 14.82
C ALA A 287 -6.88 -6.16 14.91
N ASN A 288 -6.74 -6.83 13.77
CA ASN A 288 -6.38 -8.25 13.71
C ASN A 288 -4.90 -8.46 13.38
N CYS A 289 -4.03 -7.50 13.73
CA CYS A 289 -2.63 -7.54 13.25
C CYS A 289 -1.82 -8.75 13.74
N CYS A 290 -2.28 -9.47 14.77
CA CYS A 290 -1.62 -10.70 15.21
C CYS A 290 -2.11 -11.95 14.48
N ASP A 291 -3.16 -11.85 13.69
CA ASP A 291 -3.76 -12.97 12.93
C ASP A 291 -3.08 -13.06 11.56
N LEU A 292 -2.14 -13.99 11.42
CA LEU A 292 -1.36 -14.15 10.18
C LEU A 292 -2.19 -14.59 8.97
N GLU A 293 -3.40 -15.10 9.20
CA GLU A 293 -4.30 -15.48 8.10
C GLU A 293 -5.03 -14.27 7.51
N HIS A 294 -5.37 -13.29 8.36
CA HIS A 294 -6.21 -12.16 7.97
C HIS A 294 -5.49 -10.81 8.05
N SER A 295 -4.19 -10.83 8.34
CA SER A 295 -3.36 -9.62 8.32
C SER A 295 -2.01 -9.89 7.66
N THR A 296 -1.39 -8.82 7.18
CA THR A 296 -0.09 -8.94 6.52
C THR A 296 0.99 -9.37 7.52
N TYR A 297 1.94 -10.14 7.03
CA TYR A 297 3.09 -10.57 7.83
C TYR A 297 4.13 -9.46 8.04
N THR A 298 3.98 -8.31 7.35
CA THR A 298 5.02 -7.28 7.30
C THR A 298 4.93 -6.23 8.38
N LEU A 299 3.86 -6.21 9.19
CA LEU A 299 3.75 -5.18 10.23
C LEU A 299 2.93 -5.64 11.44
N ILE A 300 3.13 -4.91 12.56
CA ILE A 300 2.24 -4.94 13.73
C ILE A 300 1.91 -3.50 14.11
N ASN A 301 0.77 -3.31 14.76
CA ASN A 301 0.36 -2.03 15.31
C ASN A 301 0.08 -2.26 16.79
N VAL A 302 0.89 -1.63 17.65
CA VAL A 302 0.97 -1.95 19.10
C VAL A 302 0.45 -0.78 19.91
N CYS A 303 -0.51 -1.03 20.79
CA CYS A 303 -1.02 -0.05 21.75
C CYS A 303 -0.27 -0.27 23.07
N LEU A 304 0.48 0.73 23.53
CA LEU A 304 1.33 0.64 24.69
C LEU A 304 0.59 1.14 25.96
N PRO A 305 0.78 0.46 27.10
CA PRO A 305 0.09 0.82 28.35
C PRO A 305 0.76 1.98 29.08
N ILE A 306 0.86 3.12 28.42
CA ILE A 306 1.49 4.32 28.98
C ILE A 306 0.55 5.52 28.89
N SER A 307 0.80 6.54 29.72
CA SER A 307 -0.02 7.75 29.79
C SER A 307 0.13 8.61 28.53
N GLN A 308 -0.85 9.46 28.32
CA GLN A 308 -0.83 10.45 27.23
C GLN A 308 0.38 11.39 27.31
N GLU A 309 0.80 11.72 28.53
CA GLU A 309 1.97 12.61 28.74
C GLU A 309 3.24 11.97 28.17
N LYS A 310 3.45 10.69 28.44
CA LYS A 310 4.59 9.93 27.90
C LYS A 310 4.46 9.68 26.40
N ALA A 311 3.22 9.52 25.91
CA ALA A 311 2.97 9.24 24.51
C ALA A 311 3.56 10.31 23.58
N GLY A 312 3.53 11.57 24.01
CA GLY A 312 4.02 12.69 23.22
C GLY A 312 5.51 12.65 22.90
N ILE A 313 6.29 11.97 23.73
CA ILE A 313 7.75 11.87 23.54
C ILE A 313 8.22 10.50 23.06
N LEU A 314 7.34 9.53 22.98
CA LEU A 314 7.68 8.13 22.68
C LEU A 314 8.51 7.98 21.39
N LEU A 315 8.02 8.48 20.26
CA LEU A 315 8.73 8.34 19.00
C LEU A 315 10.09 9.04 19.01
N PHE A 316 10.15 10.21 19.66
CA PHE A 316 11.40 10.94 19.83
C PHE A 316 12.41 10.11 20.65
N GLN A 317 11.94 9.49 21.72
CA GLN A 317 12.81 8.63 22.57
C GLN A 317 13.28 7.39 21.79
N LEU A 318 12.41 6.78 21.00
CA LEU A 318 12.79 5.64 20.14
C LEU A 318 13.85 6.07 19.12
N ASP A 319 13.68 7.24 18.50
CA ASP A 319 14.63 7.78 17.52
C ASP A 319 16.01 8.02 18.18
N ILE A 320 16.03 8.60 19.39
CA ILE A 320 17.29 8.79 20.15
C ILE A 320 18.00 7.45 20.38
N LYS A 321 17.22 6.37 20.59
CA LYS A 321 17.78 5.01 20.76
C LYS A 321 18.09 4.33 19.43
N GLY A 322 17.94 5.03 18.29
CA GLY A 322 18.27 4.51 16.96
C GLY A 322 17.18 3.65 16.35
N ILE A 323 15.95 3.70 16.86
CA ILE A 323 14.83 2.87 16.40
C ILE A 323 13.91 3.71 15.52
N ALA A 324 13.83 3.36 14.23
CA ALA A 324 12.91 3.98 13.27
C ALA A 324 11.61 3.18 13.22
N CYS A 325 10.48 3.85 13.45
CA CYS A 325 9.14 3.29 13.38
C CYS A 325 8.16 4.44 13.12
N SER A 326 6.88 4.12 12.90
CA SER A 326 5.88 5.14 12.57
C SER A 326 4.81 5.25 13.65
N LYS A 327 4.19 6.43 13.73
CA LYS A 327 3.00 6.62 14.57
C LYS A 327 1.90 5.67 14.10
N GLY A 328 1.30 5.03 15.06
CA GLY A 328 0.05 4.33 14.85
C GLY A 328 -1.02 4.89 15.75
N SER A 329 -0.87 6.15 16.22
CA SER A 329 -1.73 6.68 17.26
C SER A 329 -2.41 8.00 16.94
N ALA A 330 -3.47 8.25 17.67
CA ALA A 330 -4.24 9.48 17.67
C ALA A 330 -3.55 10.63 18.39
N CYS A 331 -2.55 10.35 19.23
CA CYS A 331 -1.92 11.37 20.06
C CYS A 331 -0.86 12.16 19.27
N GLN A 332 -0.87 13.45 19.50
CA GLN A 332 -0.16 14.38 18.63
C GLN A 332 0.94 15.16 19.28
N SER A 333 1.95 15.41 18.51
CA SER A 333 2.76 16.58 18.69
C SER A 333 2.45 17.53 17.51
N GLY A 334 1.63 18.51 17.76
CA GLY A 334 1.54 19.71 16.94
C GLY A 334 0.56 19.79 15.77
N SER A 335 -0.07 18.72 15.30
CA SER A 335 -0.94 18.82 14.11
C SER A 335 -2.44 18.55 14.32
N GLY A 336 -2.88 18.36 15.56
CA GLY A 336 -4.30 18.28 15.87
C GLY A 336 -5.06 17.02 15.47
N LYS A 337 -4.51 16.10 14.68
CA LYS A 337 -5.26 14.92 14.20
C LYS A 337 -4.47 13.62 14.38
N GLY A 338 -5.09 12.64 15.02
CA GLY A 338 -4.54 11.29 15.15
C GLY A 338 -4.71 10.45 13.90
N SER A 339 -4.42 9.15 14.01
CA SER A 339 -4.63 8.21 12.90
C SER A 339 -6.11 8.13 12.53
N HIS A 340 -6.42 8.42 11.27
CA HIS A 340 -7.78 8.27 10.74
C HIS A 340 -8.21 6.81 10.75
N VAL A 341 -7.26 5.88 10.64
CA VAL A 341 -7.52 4.43 10.67
C VAL A 341 -7.91 3.99 12.09
N LEU A 342 -7.08 4.33 13.08
CA LEU A 342 -7.33 3.91 14.47
C LEU A 342 -8.60 4.54 15.04
N THR A 343 -8.96 5.75 14.59
CA THR A 343 -10.21 6.41 14.98
C THR A 343 -11.44 5.53 14.66
N GLU A 344 -11.37 4.79 13.56
CA GLU A 344 -12.48 3.91 13.13
C GLU A 344 -12.51 2.56 13.87
N ILE A 345 -11.41 2.19 14.53
CA ILE A 345 -11.20 0.83 15.05
C ILE A 345 -11.20 0.79 16.59
N LEU A 346 -10.53 1.75 17.23
CA LEU A 346 -10.26 1.70 18.67
C LEU A 346 -11.40 2.26 19.51
N SER A 347 -11.50 1.74 20.74
CA SER A 347 -12.35 2.33 21.78
C SER A 347 -11.81 3.70 22.20
N GLU A 348 -12.66 4.51 22.82
CA GLU A 348 -12.26 5.81 23.38
C GLU A 348 -11.10 5.66 24.37
N GLU A 349 -11.12 4.61 25.19
CA GLU A 349 -10.07 4.34 26.16
C GLU A 349 -8.73 4.07 25.48
N ASP A 350 -8.71 3.20 24.47
CA ASP A 350 -7.48 2.84 23.78
C ASP A 350 -6.94 3.98 22.90
N MET A 351 -7.82 4.87 22.44
CA MET A 351 -7.41 6.09 21.71
C MET A 351 -6.61 7.06 22.59
N GLN A 352 -6.71 6.94 23.91
CA GLN A 352 -5.95 7.78 24.85
C GLN A 352 -4.53 7.25 25.07
N LYS A 353 -4.23 6.03 24.63
CA LYS A 353 -2.90 5.42 24.75
C LYS A 353 -2.16 5.53 23.41
N PRO A 354 -0.82 5.58 23.45
CA PRO A 354 -0.08 5.64 22.17
C PRO A 354 -0.06 4.29 21.48
N SER A 355 -0.19 4.34 20.17
CA SER A 355 0.03 3.19 19.29
C SER A 355 1.21 3.46 18.39
N VAL A 356 2.00 2.42 18.11
CA VAL A 356 3.18 2.47 17.25
C VAL A 356 3.06 1.36 16.22
N ARG A 357 3.34 1.69 14.98
CA ARG A 357 3.45 0.68 13.92
C ARG A 357 4.92 0.31 13.75
N PHE A 358 5.22 -0.97 13.86
CA PHE A 358 6.51 -1.55 13.50
C PHE A 358 6.32 -2.37 12.24
N SER A 359 7.16 -2.18 11.24
CA SER A 359 7.03 -2.91 9.97
C SER A 359 8.40 -3.41 9.51
N PHE A 360 8.40 -4.61 9.00
CA PHE A 360 9.58 -5.46 8.85
C PHE A 360 9.88 -5.79 7.39
N SER A 361 11.13 -6.18 7.17
CA SER A 361 11.57 -6.72 5.90
C SER A 361 12.54 -7.89 6.14
N LYS A 362 12.96 -8.50 5.05
CA LYS A 362 13.98 -9.57 5.09
C LYS A 362 15.30 -9.16 5.76
N TYR A 363 15.54 -7.87 5.89
CA TYR A 363 16.79 -7.34 6.45
C TYR A 363 16.77 -7.24 7.98
N ASN A 364 15.62 -7.43 8.59
CA ASN A 364 15.49 -7.32 10.05
C ASN A 364 15.82 -8.64 10.74
N THR A 365 16.23 -8.57 12.02
CA THR A 365 16.72 -9.73 12.78
C THR A 365 16.02 -9.85 14.14
N LYS A 366 16.14 -11.03 14.76
CA LYS A 366 15.64 -11.27 16.13
C LYS A 366 16.40 -10.40 17.16
N GLU A 367 17.67 -10.18 16.94
CA GLU A 367 18.49 -9.31 17.80
C GLU A 367 17.96 -7.88 17.82
N GLU A 368 17.49 -7.41 16.64
CA GLU A 368 16.83 -6.10 16.54
C GLU A 368 15.52 -6.08 17.33
N VAL A 369 14.73 -7.15 17.25
CA VAL A 369 13.50 -7.30 18.03
C VAL A 369 13.80 -7.24 19.53
N ASP A 370 14.79 -8.02 19.99
CA ASP A 370 15.20 -8.06 21.40
C ASP A 370 15.54 -6.65 21.90
N TYR A 371 16.33 -5.92 21.11
CA TYR A 371 16.72 -4.55 21.44
C TYR A 371 15.51 -3.62 21.57
N VAL A 372 14.59 -3.68 20.60
CA VAL A 372 13.41 -2.83 20.60
C VAL A 372 12.49 -3.14 21.78
N VAL A 373 12.30 -4.42 22.09
CA VAL A 373 11.47 -4.85 23.23
C VAL A 373 12.09 -4.33 24.55
N GLU A 374 13.42 -4.44 24.71
CA GLU A 374 14.10 -3.93 25.89
C GLU A 374 13.88 -2.42 26.07
N VAL A 375 14.07 -1.65 24.99
CA VAL A 375 13.85 -0.18 25.02
C VAL A 375 12.40 0.17 25.36
N LEU A 376 11.44 -0.53 24.74
CA LEU A 376 10.02 -0.30 25.03
C LEU A 376 9.66 -0.64 26.48
N LYS A 377 10.22 -1.75 27.00
CA LYS A 377 10.01 -2.18 28.38
C LYS A 377 10.51 -1.10 29.35
N GLU A 378 11.74 -0.65 29.16
CA GLU A 378 12.32 0.42 29.97
C GLU A 378 11.42 1.66 29.98
N PHE A 379 10.97 2.08 28.80
CA PHE A 379 10.13 3.28 28.64
C PHE A 379 8.78 3.11 29.36
N VAL A 380 8.18 1.93 29.30
CA VAL A 380 6.91 1.65 29.97
C VAL A 380 7.05 1.63 31.50
N GLU A 381 8.17 1.10 31.99
CA GLU A 381 8.43 0.96 33.44
C GLU A 381 8.86 2.27 34.11
N GLU A 382 9.45 3.22 33.40
CA GLU A 382 9.82 4.55 33.90
C GLU A 382 8.59 5.41 34.19
#